data_971d617c60319a2c26590f3434bd3879
#
_entry.id   971d617c60319a2c26590f3434bd3879
#
_cell.length_a   1.000
_cell.length_b   1.000
_cell.length_c   1.000
_cell.angle_alpha   90.00
_cell.angle_beta   90.00
_cell.angle_gamma   90.00
#
_symmetry.space_group_name_H-M   'P 1'
#
loop_
_entity.id
_entity.type
_entity.pdbx_description
1 polymer ?
#
loop_
_entity_poly.entity_id
_entity_poly.type
_entity_poly.pdbx_seq_one_letter_code
_entity_poly.pdbx_strand_id
1 'polypeptide(L)'
;MKRNIILAFLVATISFNVAAQTKKELRDSIAVLAKEADMHPDSVDLRLRKAALNLQLEQWQYAKDEYDNVLTRFPNNATALYFRAFAYERMRRYDLAKADYEKLLVHIPGNFETLVALALLNQKMKRHTEALELANRLVNQHDDKALAYAVRAGIERERGMLQLALFDYEQAISKDNTNTEYYIYKVETLIDMKQFDKAMQELSRLTKMGVPRAELAELYKRCKRR
;
A
#
# COMPACT_ATOMS: atom_id res chain seq x y z
N MET A 1 14.03 -13.42 -3.15
CA MET A 1 12.62 -13.05 -3.30
C MET A 1 12.45 -11.70 -2.64
N LYS A 2 12.38 -10.62 -3.43
CA LYS A 2 12.06 -9.27 -2.91
C LYS A 2 10.57 -9.27 -2.59
N ARG A 3 10.23 -9.33 -1.32
CA ARG A 3 8.87 -9.23 -0.82
C ARG A 3 8.40 -7.79 -1.03
N ASN A 4 7.48 -7.56 -1.97
CA ASN A 4 6.78 -6.28 -2.14
C ASN A 4 5.77 -6.13 -0.99
N ILE A 5 6.27 -5.79 0.20
CA ILE A 5 5.52 -5.83 1.45
C ILE A 5 4.67 -4.56 1.64
N ILE A 6 5.01 -3.48 0.96
CA ILE A 6 4.27 -2.20 1.09
C ILE A 6 2.85 -2.25 0.49
N LEU A 7 2.58 -3.17 -0.46
CA LEU A 7 1.23 -3.33 -1.03
C LEU A 7 0.23 -4.04 -0.09
N ALA A 8 0.70 -4.74 0.93
CA ALA A 8 -0.16 -5.41 1.90
C ALA A 8 -0.90 -4.42 2.83
N PHE A 9 -0.33 -3.23 3.08
CA PHE A 9 -0.92 -2.23 3.97
C PHE A 9 -2.14 -1.52 3.39
N LEU A 10 -2.19 -1.28 2.09
CA LEU A 10 -3.31 -0.56 1.47
C LEU A 10 -4.57 -1.42 1.30
N VAL A 11 -4.41 -2.75 1.29
CA VAL A 11 -5.55 -3.69 1.28
C VAL A 11 -6.09 -3.95 2.69
N ALA A 12 -5.27 -3.77 3.72
CA ALA A 12 -5.66 -4.02 5.12
C ALA A 12 -6.51 -2.90 5.74
N THR A 13 -6.53 -1.69 5.18
CA THR A 13 -7.38 -0.60 5.68
C THR A 13 -8.82 -0.65 5.15
N ILE A 14 -9.11 -1.50 4.17
CA ILE A 14 -10.49 -1.93 3.94
C ILE A 14 -10.78 -3.00 4.99
N SER A 15 -10.92 -2.58 6.24
CA SER A 15 -11.46 -3.40 7.33
C SER A 15 -12.95 -3.65 7.05
N PHE A 16 -13.25 -4.40 5.99
CA PHE A 16 -14.43 -5.22 6.02
C PHE A 16 -14.14 -6.29 7.06
N ASN A 17 -14.87 -6.26 8.17
CA ASN A 17 -15.10 -7.42 9.02
C ASN A 17 -15.82 -8.48 8.18
N VAL A 18 -15.14 -9.05 7.22
CA VAL A 18 -15.59 -10.21 6.48
C VAL A 18 -14.97 -11.39 7.19
N ALA A 19 -15.74 -12.04 8.05
CA ALA A 19 -15.49 -13.45 8.37
C ALA A 19 -15.14 -14.12 7.04
N ALA A 20 -14.04 -14.89 6.99
CA ALA A 20 -13.40 -15.39 5.77
C ALA A 20 -14.42 -15.99 4.80
N GLN A 21 -14.96 -15.16 3.90
CA GLN A 21 -15.87 -15.60 2.84
C GLN A 21 -15.11 -16.51 1.90
N THR A 22 -15.69 -17.64 1.59
CA THR A 22 -15.10 -18.52 0.59
C THR A 22 -15.19 -17.89 -0.80
N LYS A 23 -14.30 -18.25 -1.72
CA LYS A 23 -14.39 -17.77 -3.12
C LYS A 23 -15.75 -18.06 -3.77
N LYS A 24 -16.45 -19.10 -3.30
CA LYS A 24 -17.80 -19.44 -3.75
C LYS A 24 -18.80 -18.39 -3.28
N GLU A 25 -18.79 -18.06 -1.99
CA GLU A 25 -19.70 -17.04 -1.41
C GLU A 25 -19.51 -15.67 -2.06
N LEU A 26 -18.26 -15.29 -2.37
CA LEU A 26 -17.97 -14.06 -3.11
C LEU A 26 -18.60 -14.08 -4.52
N ARG A 27 -18.50 -15.21 -5.25
CA ARG A 27 -19.11 -15.34 -6.58
C ARG A 27 -20.63 -15.31 -6.52
N ASP A 28 -21.22 -15.97 -5.54
CA ASP A 28 -22.67 -15.98 -5.32
C ASP A 28 -23.17 -14.55 -5.01
N SER A 29 -22.42 -13.80 -4.19
CA SER A 29 -22.70 -12.39 -3.90
C SER A 29 -22.59 -11.50 -5.16
N ILE A 30 -21.61 -11.74 -6.01
CA ILE A 30 -21.48 -11.01 -7.29
C ILE A 30 -22.68 -11.31 -8.20
N ALA A 31 -23.16 -12.56 -8.26
CA ALA A 31 -24.31 -12.92 -9.07
C ALA A 31 -25.59 -12.21 -8.62
N VAL A 32 -25.80 -12.11 -7.29
CA VAL A 32 -26.92 -11.34 -6.72
C VAL A 32 -26.79 -9.86 -7.07
N LEU A 33 -25.63 -9.24 -6.82
CA LEU A 33 -25.40 -7.83 -7.14
C LEU A 33 -25.52 -7.53 -8.63
N ALA A 34 -25.13 -8.47 -9.52
CA ALA A 34 -25.30 -8.30 -10.95
C ALA A 34 -26.79 -8.20 -11.33
N LYS A 35 -27.62 -9.08 -10.80
CA LYS A 35 -29.08 -9.05 -11.02
C LYS A 35 -29.71 -7.78 -10.47
N GLU A 36 -29.29 -7.33 -9.28
CA GLU A 36 -29.77 -6.06 -8.70
C GLU A 36 -29.33 -4.86 -9.53
N ALA A 37 -28.08 -4.86 -10.02
CA ALA A 37 -27.55 -3.80 -10.87
C ALA A 37 -28.26 -3.73 -12.25
N ASP A 38 -28.72 -4.86 -12.78
CA ASP A 38 -29.52 -4.90 -14.01
C ASP A 38 -30.91 -4.29 -13.79
N MET A 39 -31.50 -4.48 -12.63
CA MET A 39 -32.78 -3.84 -12.25
C MET A 39 -32.62 -2.35 -11.89
N HIS A 40 -31.46 -1.95 -11.42
CA HIS A 40 -31.14 -0.58 -11.00
C HIS A 40 -29.84 -0.10 -11.70
N PRO A 41 -29.85 0.09 -13.04
CA PRO A 41 -28.65 0.37 -13.83
C PRO A 41 -27.96 1.68 -13.44
N ASP A 42 -28.67 2.57 -12.76
CA ASP A 42 -28.18 3.87 -12.31
C ASP A 42 -27.54 3.82 -10.92
N SER A 43 -27.61 2.68 -10.22
CA SER A 43 -27.09 2.56 -8.86
C SER A 43 -25.56 2.48 -8.88
N VAL A 44 -24.92 3.58 -8.47
CA VAL A 44 -23.47 3.66 -8.26
C VAL A 44 -23.02 2.71 -7.15
N ASP A 45 -23.78 2.63 -6.06
CA ASP A 45 -23.45 1.76 -4.91
C ASP A 45 -23.35 0.29 -5.31
N LEU A 46 -24.32 -0.22 -6.04
CA LEU A 46 -24.32 -1.62 -6.50
C LEU A 46 -23.09 -1.93 -7.37
N ARG A 47 -22.73 -1.01 -8.28
CA ARG A 47 -21.55 -1.16 -9.13
C ARG A 47 -20.25 -1.12 -8.32
N LEU A 48 -20.12 -0.19 -7.39
CA LEU A 48 -18.94 -0.10 -6.51
C LEU A 48 -18.80 -1.35 -5.64
N ARG A 49 -19.88 -1.87 -5.09
CA ARG A 49 -19.88 -3.12 -4.30
C ARG A 49 -19.49 -4.33 -5.15
N LYS A 50 -20.08 -4.47 -6.34
CA LYS A 50 -19.72 -5.54 -7.28
C LYS A 50 -18.25 -5.45 -7.69
N ALA A 51 -17.75 -4.25 -7.99
CA ALA A 51 -16.34 -4.03 -8.30
C ALA A 51 -15.41 -4.43 -7.14
N ALA A 52 -15.78 -4.07 -5.90
CA ALA A 52 -15.00 -4.44 -4.72
C ALA A 52 -14.90 -5.96 -4.53
N LEU A 53 -16.00 -6.70 -4.76
CA LEU A 53 -15.97 -8.17 -4.72
C LEU A 53 -15.09 -8.76 -5.85
N ASN A 54 -15.12 -8.18 -7.04
CA ASN A 54 -14.23 -8.58 -8.13
C ASN A 54 -12.74 -8.34 -7.75
N LEU A 55 -12.41 -7.24 -7.06
CA LEU A 55 -11.04 -7.03 -6.54
C LEU A 55 -10.63 -8.13 -5.56
N GLN A 56 -11.53 -8.53 -4.64
CA GLN A 56 -11.26 -9.59 -3.67
C GLN A 56 -11.01 -10.95 -4.36
N LEU A 57 -11.68 -11.21 -5.47
CA LEU A 57 -11.48 -12.40 -6.30
C LEU A 57 -10.29 -12.28 -7.26
N GLU A 58 -9.54 -11.18 -7.21
CA GLU A 58 -8.45 -10.87 -8.15
C GLU A 58 -8.88 -10.81 -9.62
N GLN A 59 -10.17 -10.55 -9.85
CA GLN A 59 -10.77 -10.37 -11.17
C GLN A 59 -10.61 -8.92 -11.64
N TRP A 60 -9.36 -8.49 -11.83
CA TRP A 60 -8.99 -7.09 -12.04
C TRP A 60 -9.68 -6.43 -13.23
N GLN A 61 -9.87 -7.17 -14.33
CA GLN A 61 -10.54 -6.65 -15.52
C GLN A 61 -12.03 -6.37 -15.23
N TYR A 62 -12.72 -7.31 -14.57
CA TYR A 62 -14.14 -7.11 -14.23
C TYR A 62 -14.33 -5.96 -13.23
N ALA A 63 -13.45 -5.85 -12.25
CA ALA A 63 -13.48 -4.72 -11.32
C ALA A 63 -13.30 -3.38 -12.05
N LYS A 64 -12.30 -3.29 -12.94
CA LYS A 64 -12.03 -2.12 -13.77
C LYS A 64 -13.24 -1.74 -14.61
N ASP A 65 -13.91 -2.70 -15.24
CA ASP A 65 -15.07 -2.44 -16.12
C ASP A 65 -16.25 -1.86 -15.31
N GLU A 66 -16.48 -2.31 -14.07
CA GLU A 66 -17.50 -1.72 -13.20
C GLU A 66 -17.11 -0.28 -12.78
N TYR A 67 -15.83 -0.01 -12.48
CA TYR A 67 -15.39 1.36 -12.19
C TYR A 67 -15.46 2.26 -13.44
N ASP A 68 -15.24 1.77 -14.64
CA ASP A 68 -15.45 2.52 -15.89
C ASP A 68 -16.90 2.95 -16.04
N ASN A 69 -17.84 2.05 -15.75
CA ASN A 69 -19.27 2.37 -15.79
C ASN A 69 -19.63 3.49 -14.80
N VAL A 70 -19.06 3.45 -13.59
CA VAL A 70 -19.25 4.53 -12.60
C VAL A 70 -18.65 5.84 -13.12
N LEU A 71 -17.42 5.80 -13.66
CA LEU A 71 -16.69 7.00 -14.08
C LEU A 71 -17.22 7.62 -15.37
N THR A 72 -17.95 6.87 -16.19
CA THR A 72 -18.67 7.40 -17.35
C THR A 72 -19.74 8.41 -16.93
N ARG A 73 -20.44 8.17 -15.82
CA ARG A 73 -21.49 9.04 -15.29
C ARG A 73 -20.98 10.04 -14.24
N PHE A 74 -20.01 9.60 -13.44
CA PHE A 74 -19.43 10.36 -12.33
C PHE A 74 -17.91 10.39 -12.49
N PRO A 75 -17.37 11.22 -13.42
CA PRO A 75 -15.96 11.21 -13.82
C PRO A 75 -14.98 11.50 -12.70
N ASN A 76 -15.47 12.06 -11.58
CA ASN A 76 -14.65 12.45 -10.42
C ASN A 76 -14.99 11.64 -9.17
N ASN A 77 -15.68 10.49 -9.33
CA ASN A 77 -15.96 9.62 -8.18
C ASN A 77 -14.63 9.11 -7.60
N ALA A 78 -14.32 9.55 -6.37
CA ALA A 78 -13.03 9.28 -5.72
C ALA A 78 -12.78 7.77 -5.53
N THR A 79 -13.81 7.04 -5.07
CA THR A 79 -13.72 5.59 -4.86
C THR A 79 -13.42 4.86 -6.17
N ALA A 80 -14.14 5.21 -7.23
CA ALA A 80 -13.96 4.58 -8.52
C ALA A 80 -12.58 4.88 -9.13
N LEU A 81 -12.09 6.13 -9.05
CA LEU A 81 -10.74 6.50 -9.50
C LEU A 81 -9.67 5.73 -8.73
N TYR A 82 -9.76 5.72 -7.41
CA TYR A 82 -8.76 5.05 -6.57
C TYR A 82 -8.68 3.55 -6.86
N PHE A 83 -9.81 2.85 -6.86
CA PHE A 83 -9.81 1.41 -7.03
C PHE A 83 -9.65 0.96 -8.49
N ARG A 84 -9.98 1.80 -9.47
CA ARG A 84 -9.62 1.52 -10.87
C ARG A 84 -8.11 1.64 -11.06
N ALA A 85 -7.47 2.66 -10.46
CA ALA A 85 -6.02 2.78 -10.46
C ALA A 85 -5.37 1.55 -9.82
N PHE A 86 -5.89 1.09 -8.68
CA PHE A 86 -5.41 -0.14 -8.04
C PHE A 86 -5.56 -1.36 -8.96
N ALA A 87 -6.71 -1.53 -9.64
CA ALA A 87 -6.89 -2.59 -10.61
C ALA A 87 -5.88 -2.51 -11.76
N TYR A 88 -5.63 -1.30 -12.30
CA TYR A 88 -4.60 -1.06 -13.31
C TYR A 88 -3.20 -1.44 -12.82
N GLU A 89 -2.84 -1.13 -11.56
CA GLU A 89 -1.56 -1.56 -11.00
C GLU A 89 -1.41 -3.09 -10.97
N ARG A 90 -2.47 -3.80 -10.57
CA ARG A 90 -2.51 -5.27 -10.55
C ARG A 90 -2.38 -5.86 -11.95
N MET A 91 -2.91 -5.16 -12.96
CA MET A 91 -2.78 -5.49 -14.38
C MET A 91 -1.45 -5.01 -15.00
N ARG A 92 -0.55 -4.38 -14.22
CA ARG A 92 0.72 -3.76 -14.65
C ARG A 92 0.54 -2.62 -15.66
N ARG A 93 -0.63 -2.00 -15.71
CA ARG A 93 -0.92 -0.82 -16.53
C ARG A 93 -0.61 0.44 -15.74
N TYR A 94 0.66 0.64 -15.42
CA TYR A 94 1.11 1.64 -14.44
C TYR A 94 0.82 3.09 -14.85
N ASP A 95 0.92 3.41 -16.14
CA ASP A 95 0.63 4.78 -16.60
C ASP A 95 -0.86 5.12 -16.46
N LEU A 96 -1.77 4.14 -16.68
CA LEU A 96 -3.20 4.34 -16.46
C LEU A 96 -3.53 4.46 -14.98
N ALA A 97 -2.88 3.67 -14.12
CA ALA A 97 -3.02 3.78 -12.69
C ALA A 97 -2.56 5.16 -12.19
N LYS A 98 -1.41 5.64 -12.69
CA LYS A 98 -0.88 6.96 -12.37
C LYS A 98 -1.87 8.06 -12.74
N ALA A 99 -2.43 8.01 -13.95
CA ALA A 99 -3.38 9.02 -14.42
C ALA A 99 -4.63 9.11 -13.54
N ASP A 100 -5.17 7.99 -13.08
CA ASP A 100 -6.33 7.97 -12.17
C ASP A 100 -5.99 8.50 -10.77
N TYR A 101 -4.84 8.14 -10.21
CA TYR A 101 -4.38 8.69 -8.93
C TYR A 101 -4.11 10.19 -9.02
N GLU A 102 -3.46 10.65 -10.09
CA GLU A 102 -3.21 12.07 -10.31
C GLU A 102 -4.54 12.85 -10.46
N LYS A 103 -5.49 12.31 -11.22
CA LYS A 103 -6.83 12.89 -11.33
C LYS A 103 -7.52 12.98 -9.98
N LEU A 104 -7.41 11.95 -9.14
CA LEU A 104 -7.99 11.99 -7.80
C LEU A 104 -7.33 13.08 -6.94
N LEU A 105 -6.01 13.26 -7.00
CA LEU A 105 -5.30 14.30 -6.26
C LEU A 105 -5.58 15.73 -6.76
N VAL A 106 -6.07 15.90 -7.99
CA VAL A 106 -6.60 17.21 -8.47
C VAL A 106 -7.86 17.58 -7.69
N HIS A 107 -8.74 16.62 -7.40
CA HIS A 107 -9.99 16.86 -6.70
C HIS A 107 -9.84 16.84 -5.17
N ILE A 108 -8.94 15.98 -4.66
CA ILE A 108 -8.68 15.82 -3.23
C ILE A 108 -7.16 15.85 -3.01
N PRO A 109 -6.54 17.04 -3.01
CA PRO A 109 -5.08 17.18 -3.03
C PRO A 109 -4.34 16.56 -1.85
N GLY A 110 -4.98 16.45 -0.68
CA GLY A 110 -4.43 15.89 0.55
C GLY A 110 -4.85 14.45 0.82
N ASN A 111 -5.45 13.73 -0.15
CA ASN A 111 -5.88 12.36 0.12
C ASN A 111 -4.67 11.46 0.42
N PHE A 112 -4.60 11.01 1.68
CA PHE A 112 -3.49 10.26 2.23
C PHE A 112 -3.22 8.97 1.46
N GLU A 113 -4.24 8.16 1.26
CA GLU A 113 -4.16 6.86 0.61
C GLU A 113 -3.66 7.01 -0.84
N THR A 114 -4.14 8.02 -1.54
CA THR A 114 -3.73 8.29 -2.92
C THR A 114 -2.30 8.80 -3.00
N LEU A 115 -1.87 9.66 -2.06
CA LEU A 115 -0.47 10.11 -1.98
C LEU A 115 0.47 8.92 -1.74
N VAL A 116 0.11 8.02 -0.81
CA VAL A 116 0.88 6.78 -0.55
C VAL A 116 0.93 5.92 -1.80
N ALA A 117 -0.22 5.63 -2.41
CA ALA A 117 -0.29 4.77 -3.59
C ALA A 117 0.53 5.32 -4.75
N LEU A 118 0.40 6.63 -5.04
CA LEU A 118 1.11 7.26 -6.15
C LEU A 118 2.62 7.35 -5.90
N ALA A 119 3.06 7.61 -4.66
CA ALA A 119 4.48 7.60 -4.30
C ALA A 119 5.10 6.22 -4.54
N LEU A 120 4.44 5.16 -4.07
CA LEU A 120 4.90 3.79 -4.26
C LEU A 120 4.82 3.32 -5.72
N LEU A 121 3.81 3.76 -6.46
CA LEU A 121 3.70 3.49 -7.89
C LEU A 121 4.87 4.13 -8.66
N ASN A 122 5.21 5.41 -8.39
CA ASN A 122 6.36 6.06 -9.00
C ASN A 122 7.67 5.38 -8.63
N GLN A 123 7.85 4.95 -7.37
CA GLN A 123 9.00 4.13 -6.95
C GLN A 123 9.09 2.84 -7.79
N LYS A 124 7.98 2.14 -7.95
CA LYS A 124 7.91 0.90 -8.76
C LYS A 124 8.23 1.15 -10.23
N MET A 125 7.83 2.30 -10.75
CA MET A 125 8.13 2.74 -12.12
C MET A 125 9.55 3.30 -12.27
N LYS A 126 10.35 3.31 -11.20
CA LYS A 126 11.71 3.91 -11.16
C LYS A 126 11.73 5.43 -11.42
N ARG A 127 10.62 6.09 -11.19
CA ARG A 127 10.50 7.55 -11.23
C ARG A 127 10.88 8.11 -9.85
N HIS A 128 12.16 8.06 -9.55
CA HIS A 128 12.66 8.29 -8.20
C HIS A 128 12.44 9.73 -7.69
N THR A 129 12.52 10.72 -8.56
CA THR A 129 12.32 12.13 -8.19
C THR A 129 10.87 12.36 -7.80
N GLU A 130 9.93 11.95 -8.65
CA GLU A 130 8.49 12.09 -8.41
C GLU A 130 8.05 11.30 -7.17
N ALA A 131 8.62 10.11 -6.97
CA ALA A 131 8.34 9.32 -5.79
C ALA A 131 8.75 10.05 -4.50
N LEU A 132 9.94 10.66 -4.48
CA LEU A 132 10.44 11.39 -3.30
C LEU A 132 9.67 12.69 -3.07
N GLU A 133 9.30 13.43 -4.13
CA GLU A 133 8.46 14.62 -4.02
C GLU A 133 7.10 14.31 -3.38
N LEU A 134 6.44 13.23 -3.83
CA LEU A 134 5.18 12.76 -3.25
C LEU A 134 5.36 12.32 -1.80
N ALA A 135 6.45 11.61 -1.48
CA ALA A 135 6.75 11.19 -0.11
C ALA A 135 7.03 12.38 0.82
N ASN A 136 7.73 13.40 0.36
CA ASN A 136 7.91 14.65 1.11
C ASN A 136 6.58 15.36 1.35
N ARG A 137 5.75 15.46 0.31
CA ARG A 137 4.40 16.02 0.43
C ARG A 137 3.55 15.23 1.43
N LEU A 138 3.65 13.90 1.39
CA LEU A 138 2.93 13.00 2.31
C LEU A 138 3.33 13.30 3.77
N VAL A 139 4.63 13.38 4.08
CA VAL A 139 5.10 13.71 5.44
C VAL A 139 4.70 15.13 5.84
N ASN A 140 4.79 16.11 4.95
CA ASN A 140 4.43 17.50 5.26
C ASN A 140 2.95 17.69 5.55
N GLN A 141 2.07 16.90 4.93
CA GLN A 141 0.61 17.02 5.09
C GLN A 141 0.05 16.08 6.15
N HIS A 142 0.79 15.04 6.54
CA HIS A 142 0.35 13.99 7.44
C HIS A 142 1.49 13.56 8.39
N ASP A 143 2.07 14.54 9.06
CA ASP A 143 3.19 14.34 9.98
C ASP A 143 2.82 13.58 11.26
N ASP A 144 1.53 13.45 11.54
CA ASP A 144 0.98 12.63 12.60
C ASP A 144 0.99 11.12 12.28
N LYS A 145 1.11 10.74 11.01
CA LYS A 145 0.98 9.35 10.54
C LYS A 145 2.33 8.64 10.40
N ALA A 146 2.52 7.58 11.17
CA ALA A 146 3.71 6.71 11.10
C ALA A 146 4.02 6.23 9.66
N LEU A 147 2.97 5.83 8.92
CA LEU A 147 3.11 5.33 7.55
C LEU A 147 3.70 6.38 6.58
N ALA A 148 3.45 7.68 6.80
CA ALA A 148 4.02 8.73 5.95
C ALA A 148 5.56 8.70 5.97
N TYR A 149 6.14 8.60 7.16
CA TYR A 149 7.59 8.48 7.36
C TYR A 149 8.12 7.14 6.84
N ALA A 150 7.41 6.04 7.09
CA ALA A 150 7.84 4.72 6.62
C ALA A 150 7.89 4.64 5.08
N VAL A 151 6.93 5.27 4.38
CA VAL A 151 6.91 5.36 2.92
C VAL A 151 8.10 6.16 2.41
N ARG A 152 8.39 7.33 3.00
CA ARG A 152 9.54 8.15 2.60
C ARG A 152 10.86 7.41 2.86
N ALA A 153 11.00 6.81 4.04
CA ALA A 153 12.17 5.99 4.38
C ALA A 153 12.41 4.85 3.37
N GLY A 154 11.36 4.16 2.93
CA GLY A 154 11.47 3.09 1.92
C GLY A 154 12.00 3.60 0.58
N ILE A 155 11.54 4.77 0.14
CA ILE A 155 11.98 5.43 -1.10
C ILE A 155 13.44 5.91 -0.96
N GLU A 156 13.79 6.54 0.16
CA GLU A 156 15.14 7.00 0.47
C GLU A 156 16.14 5.84 0.53
N ARG A 157 15.75 4.74 1.19
CA ARG A 157 16.58 3.54 1.28
C ARG A 157 16.89 2.95 -0.10
N GLU A 158 15.89 2.86 -1.00
CA GLU A 158 16.10 2.36 -2.37
C GLU A 158 17.08 3.27 -3.16
N ARG A 159 17.13 4.54 -2.83
CA ARG A 159 18.07 5.51 -3.41
C ARG A 159 19.46 5.51 -2.75
N GLY A 160 19.68 4.68 -1.74
CA GLY A 160 20.92 4.64 -0.97
C GLY A 160 21.08 5.79 0.04
N MET A 161 20.02 6.57 0.30
CA MET A 161 19.98 7.66 1.28
C MET A 161 19.76 7.09 2.68
N LEU A 162 20.63 6.16 3.11
CA LEU A 162 20.41 5.28 4.25
C LEU A 162 20.27 6.02 5.59
N GLN A 163 20.97 7.15 5.78
CA GLN A 163 20.89 7.94 7.00
C GLN A 163 19.52 8.60 7.15
N LEU A 164 18.97 9.15 6.06
CA LEU A 164 17.64 9.75 6.05
C LEU A 164 16.56 8.68 6.26
N ALA A 165 16.69 7.55 5.56
CA ALA A 165 15.79 6.41 5.75
C ALA A 165 15.78 5.90 7.19
N LEU A 166 16.96 5.81 7.84
CA LEU A 166 17.05 5.40 9.24
C LEU A 166 16.32 6.37 10.16
N PHE A 167 16.53 7.69 9.96
CA PHE A 167 15.84 8.73 10.71
C PHE A 167 14.31 8.62 10.57
N ASP A 168 13.84 8.46 9.34
CA ASP A 168 12.41 8.37 9.08
C ASP A 168 11.77 7.09 9.62
N TYR A 169 12.46 5.94 9.60
CA TYR A 169 11.97 4.76 10.31
C TYR A 169 11.90 4.96 11.81
N GLU A 170 12.82 5.72 12.40
CA GLU A 170 12.75 6.10 13.83
C GLU A 170 11.56 7.01 14.11
N GLN A 171 11.25 7.96 13.21
CA GLN A 171 10.02 8.76 13.31
C GLN A 171 8.76 7.90 13.22
N ALA A 172 8.70 6.96 12.27
CA ALA A 172 7.59 6.03 12.14
C ALA A 172 7.39 5.20 13.42
N ILE A 173 8.47 4.65 13.99
CA ILE A 173 8.46 3.89 15.25
C ILE A 173 8.02 4.77 16.42
N SER A 174 8.42 6.05 16.47
CA SER A 174 8.02 6.96 17.54
C SER A 174 6.51 7.22 17.56
N LYS A 175 5.87 7.18 16.40
CA LYS A 175 4.42 7.40 16.22
C LYS A 175 3.60 6.12 16.38
N ASP A 176 4.15 4.99 15.99
CA ASP A 176 3.54 3.66 16.16
C ASP A 176 4.63 2.64 16.53
N ASN A 177 4.83 2.48 17.82
CA ASN A 177 5.85 1.59 18.38
C ASN A 177 5.40 0.12 18.45
N THR A 178 4.17 -0.18 18.05
CA THR A 178 3.62 -1.55 18.04
C THR A 178 3.81 -2.24 16.70
N ASN A 179 3.99 -1.49 15.63
CA ASN A 179 4.16 -2.02 14.29
C ASN A 179 5.58 -2.56 14.07
N THR A 180 5.71 -3.88 14.15
CA THR A 180 6.98 -4.58 14.02
C THR A 180 7.65 -4.44 12.65
N GLU A 181 6.90 -4.10 11.59
CA GLU A 181 7.46 -3.92 10.25
C GLU A 181 8.40 -2.71 10.17
N TYR A 182 8.09 -1.62 10.88
CA TYR A 182 9.00 -0.46 10.91
C TYR A 182 10.35 -0.80 11.53
N TYR A 183 10.37 -1.67 12.55
CA TYR A 183 11.62 -2.16 13.14
C TYR A 183 12.37 -3.09 12.17
N ILE A 184 11.65 -3.94 11.42
CA ILE A 184 12.25 -4.81 10.41
C ILE A 184 12.95 -3.97 9.34
N TYR A 185 12.29 -2.93 8.81
CA TYR A 185 12.89 -2.03 7.83
C TYR A 185 14.07 -1.24 8.40
N LYS A 186 13.98 -0.80 9.68
CA LYS A 186 15.10 -0.20 10.39
C LYS A 186 16.29 -1.17 10.46
N VAL A 187 16.06 -2.43 10.83
CA VAL A 187 17.11 -3.47 10.85
C VAL A 187 17.74 -3.66 9.48
N GLU A 188 16.93 -3.76 8.43
CA GLU A 188 17.44 -3.90 7.07
C GLU A 188 18.30 -2.70 6.64
N THR A 189 17.88 -1.48 7.02
CA THR A 189 18.64 -0.25 6.77
C THR A 189 19.97 -0.25 7.53
N LEU A 190 19.98 -0.66 8.79
CA LEU A 190 21.21 -0.79 9.59
C LEU A 190 22.17 -1.83 8.99
N ILE A 191 21.65 -2.93 8.46
CA ILE A 191 22.46 -3.95 7.77
C ILE A 191 23.07 -3.35 6.47
N ASP A 192 22.28 -2.62 5.69
CA ASP A 192 22.76 -1.97 4.47
C ASP A 192 23.85 -0.91 4.79
N MET A 193 23.77 -0.26 5.98
CA MET A 193 24.80 0.65 6.52
C MET A 193 25.98 -0.08 7.18
N LYS A 194 25.99 -1.43 7.22
CA LYS A 194 26.97 -2.26 7.91
C LYS A 194 27.06 -2.02 9.43
N GLN A 195 25.98 -1.48 10.04
CA GLN A 195 25.88 -1.27 11.48
C GLN A 195 25.30 -2.52 12.18
N PHE A 196 26.01 -3.63 12.06
CA PHE A 196 25.54 -4.95 12.46
C PHE A 196 25.20 -5.07 13.95
N ASP A 197 25.97 -4.41 14.82
CA ASP A 197 25.73 -4.48 16.26
C ASP A 197 24.40 -3.80 16.64
N LYS A 198 24.08 -2.66 16.02
CA LYS A 198 22.78 -1.99 16.19
C LYS A 198 21.63 -2.83 15.60
N ALA A 199 21.85 -3.42 14.43
CA ALA A 199 20.87 -4.32 13.81
C ALA A 199 20.55 -5.51 14.71
N MET A 200 21.56 -6.10 15.36
CA MET A 200 21.38 -7.20 16.31
C MET A 200 20.59 -6.79 17.57
N GLN A 201 20.78 -5.56 18.06
CA GLN A 201 20.01 -5.02 19.18
C GLN A 201 18.52 -4.90 18.82
N GLU A 202 18.22 -4.33 17.64
CA GLU A 202 16.82 -4.22 17.17
C GLU A 202 16.18 -5.58 16.86
N LEU A 203 16.93 -6.56 16.35
CA LEU A 203 16.46 -7.94 16.19
C LEU A 203 16.11 -8.59 17.54
N SER A 204 16.93 -8.34 18.57
CA SER A 204 16.62 -8.80 19.93
C SER A 204 15.35 -8.13 20.48
N ARG A 205 15.14 -6.84 20.17
CA ARG A 205 13.92 -6.11 20.54
C ARG A 205 12.69 -6.70 19.86
N LEU A 206 12.75 -6.96 18.55
CA LEU A 206 11.66 -7.61 17.78
C LEU A 206 11.27 -8.98 18.38
N THR A 207 12.25 -9.77 18.80
CA THR A 207 11.99 -11.06 19.46
C THR A 207 11.26 -10.85 20.81
N LYS A 208 11.62 -9.83 21.59
CA LYS A 208 10.92 -9.46 22.84
C LYS A 208 9.51 -8.93 22.59
N MET A 209 9.25 -8.32 21.44
CA MET A 209 7.92 -7.89 20.98
C MET A 209 7.05 -9.06 20.49
N GLY A 210 7.56 -10.30 20.51
CA GLY A 210 6.81 -11.49 20.14
C GLY A 210 6.99 -11.94 18.68
N VAL A 211 7.86 -11.29 17.90
CA VAL A 211 8.13 -11.75 16.52
C VAL A 211 8.93 -13.06 16.59
N PRO A 212 8.44 -14.14 15.96
CA PRO A 212 9.13 -15.42 15.98
C PRO A 212 10.55 -15.33 15.40
N ARG A 213 11.52 -15.89 16.12
CA ARG A 213 12.93 -15.87 15.66
C ARG A 213 13.13 -16.51 14.29
N ALA A 214 12.28 -17.46 13.94
CA ALA A 214 12.28 -18.11 12.62
C ALA A 214 12.02 -17.11 11.48
N GLU A 215 11.13 -16.14 11.69
CA GLU A 215 10.82 -15.09 10.70
C GLU A 215 11.99 -14.11 10.54
N LEU A 216 12.79 -13.92 11.58
CA LEU A 216 13.96 -13.03 11.59
C LEU A 216 15.27 -13.75 11.19
N ALA A 217 15.22 -15.06 10.90
CA ALA A 217 16.41 -15.89 10.71
C ALA A 217 17.36 -15.37 9.62
N GLU A 218 16.83 -14.91 8.49
CA GLU A 218 17.67 -14.38 7.41
C GLU A 218 18.34 -13.05 7.79
N LEU A 219 17.66 -12.18 8.54
CA LEU A 219 18.25 -10.94 9.05
C LEU A 219 19.37 -11.22 10.05
N TYR A 220 19.17 -12.17 10.96
CA TYR A 220 20.24 -12.64 11.87
C TYR A 220 21.45 -13.20 11.10
N LYS A 221 21.21 -13.94 10.02
CA LYS A 221 22.27 -14.51 9.18
C LYS A 221 23.05 -13.41 8.45
N ARG A 222 22.33 -12.37 7.93
CA ARG A 222 22.98 -11.23 7.27
C ARG A 222 23.87 -10.45 8.24
N CYS A 223 23.45 -10.27 9.50
CA CYS A 223 24.27 -9.62 10.53
C CYS A 223 25.56 -10.40 10.90
N LYS A 224 25.56 -11.73 10.76
CA LYS A 224 26.72 -12.58 11.09
C LYS A 224 27.74 -12.72 9.95
N ARG A 225 27.37 -12.40 8.72
CA ARG A 225 28.26 -12.40 7.55
C ARG A 225 29.06 -11.09 7.51
N ARG A 226 29.98 -10.94 8.50
CA ARG A 226 30.94 -9.82 8.57
C ARG A 226 31.98 -9.94 7.46
#